data_adf7c628da949fb19fb86e6e4abfff90
#
_entry.id   adf7c628da949fb19fb86e6e4abfff90
#
_cell.length_a   1.000
_cell.length_b   1.000
_cell.length_c   1.000
_cell.angle_alpha   90.00
_cell.angle_beta   90.00
_cell.angle_gamma   90.00
#
_symmetry.space_group_name_H-M   'P 1'
#
loop_
_entity.id
_entity.type
_entity.pdbx_description
1 polymer ?
#
loop_
_entity_poly.entity_id
_entity_poly.type
_entity_poly.pdbx_seq_one_letter_code
_entity_poly.pdbx_strand_id
1 'polypeptide(L)'
;MSQCVFENNVLKKIKALKEKKILVCMSGGLDSTVLAHLLLKNNFKISVAHVNYSLRGNESLKNEKFVRNFCKSNKLKLHLKKIRKGEINKSIQIETRKIRYDWFKKVLIQFNYDLITTAHHLDDNVENILIGMFRNPSRNNLTLIPEQNKNIFRPFLNEKKDDIISYAIGNEIEFSVD
;
A
#
# COMPACT_ATOMS: atom_id res chain seq x y z
N MET A 1 4.88 -20.75 -13.76
CA MET A 1 5.54 -21.15 -12.49
C MET A 1 5.71 -20.00 -11.50
N SER A 2 6.01 -18.75 -11.92
CA SER A 2 6.28 -17.61 -11.02
C SER A 2 5.10 -17.18 -10.14
N GLN A 3 3.87 -17.17 -10.67
CA GLN A 3 2.67 -16.74 -9.92
C GLN A 3 2.39 -17.54 -8.66
N CYS A 4 2.49 -18.87 -8.75
CA CYS A 4 2.25 -19.76 -7.62
C CYS A 4 3.33 -19.59 -6.54
N VAL A 5 4.57 -19.32 -6.94
CA VAL A 5 5.69 -19.08 -6.00
C VAL A 5 5.49 -17.76 -5.26
N PHE A 6 5.17 -16.66 -5.98
CA PHE A 6 4.88 -15.36 -5.38
C PHE A 6 3.72 -15.46 -4.37
N GLU A 7 2.57 -15.99 -4.80
CA GLU A 7 1.40 -16.13 -3.93
C GLU A 7 1.74 -16.93 -2.67
N ASN A 8 2.43 -18.08 -2.82
CA ASN A 8 2.82 -18.92 -1.69
C ASN A 8 3.81 -18.22 -0.73
N ASN A 9 4.77 -17.46 -1.25
CA ASN A 9 5.71 -16.71 -0.43
C ASN A 9 4.99 -15.67 0.43
N VAL A 10 4.09 -14.91 -0.19
CA VAL A 10 3.30 -13.91 0.52
C VAL A 10 2.36 -14.56 1.53
N LEU A 11 1.68 -15.65 1.17
CA LEU A 11 0.76 -16.36 2.05
C LEU A 11 1.46 -16.92 3.29
N LYS A 12 2.69 -17.44 3.17
CA LYS A 12 3.49 -17.87 4.32
C LYS A 12 3.71 -16.75 5.32
N LYS A 13 4.00 -15.52 4.85
CA LYS A 13 4.23 -14.35 5.70
C LYS A 13 2.95 -13.87 6.41
N ILE A 14 1.81 -13.91 5.72
CA ILE A 14 0.55 -13.37 6.23
C ILE A 14 -0.33 -14.39 6.94
N LYS A 15 0.03 -15.67 6.95
CA LYS A 15 -0.78 -16.75 7.55
C LYS A 15 -1.21 -16.46 9.00
N ALA A 16 -0.29 -15.92 9.81
CA ALA A 16 -0.56 -15.56 11.20
C ALA A 16 -1.55 -14.38 11.37
N LEU A 17 -1.88 -13.68 10.27
CA LEU A 17 -2.79 -12.53 10.28
C LEU A 17 -4.25 -12.91 9.99
N LYS A 18 -4.56 -14.19 9.85
CA LYS A 18 -5.88 -14.68 9.39
C LYS A 18 -7.06 -14.16 10.21
N GLU A 19 -6.89 -14.09 11.52
CA GLU A 19 -7.94 -13.62 12.43
C GLU A 19 -7.92 -12.10 12.66
N LYS A 20 -6.91 -11.41 12.16
CA LYS A 20 -6.75 -9.97 12.35
C LYS A 20 -7.64 -9.15 11.42
N LYS A 21 -8.08 -8.00 11.91
CA LYS A 21 -8.76 -6.97 11.12
C LYS A 21 -7.71 -6.09 10.46
N ILE A 22 -7.54 -6.20 9.17
CA ILE A 22 -6.46 -5.54 8.42
C ILE A 22 -6.98 -4.29 7.71
N LEU A 23 -6.27 -3.18 7.87
CA LEU A 23 -6.48 -1.96 7.10
C LEU A 23 -5.48 -1.91 5.94
N VAL A 24 -5.96 -2.11 4.71
CA VAL A 24 -5.14 -2.06 3.50
C VAL A 24 -5.05 -0.63 2.99
N CYS A 25 -3.83 -0.10 2.88
CA CYS A 25 -3.58 1.21 2.28
C CYS A 25 -3.56 1.07 0.76
N MET A 26 -4.63 1.50 0.10
CA MET A 26 -4.83 1.33 -1.33
C MET A 26 -4.69 2.67 -2.06
N SER A 27 -3.72 2.79 -2.99
CA SER A 27 -3.57 3.98 -3.84
C SER A 27 -4.50 3.95 -5.07
N GLY A 28 -4.84 2.77 -5.53
CA GLY A 28 -5.53 2.49 -6.77
C GLY A 28 -4.59 1.93 -7.85
N GLY A 29 -3.28 2.12 -7.71
CA GLY A 29 -2.28 1.54 -8.60
C GLY A 29 -2.09 0.03 -8.39
N LEU A 30 -1.33 -0.59 -9.32
CA LEU A 30 -1.11 -2.03 -9.42
C LEU A 30 -0.84 -2.71 -8.08
N ASP A 31 0.24 -2.33 -7.39
CA ASP A 31 0.74 -3.06 -6.22
C ASP A 31 -0.27 -3.12 -5.09
N SER A 32 -0.90 -1.98 -4.79
CA SER A 32 -1.89 -1.89 -3.73
C SER A 32 -3.17 -2.64 -4.05
N THR A 33 -3.52 -2.73 -5.33
CA THR A 33 -4.69 -3.49 -5.81
C THR A 33 -4.42 -4.99 -5.75
N VAL A 34 -3.22 -5.42 -6.19
CA VAL A 34 -2.77 -6.82 -6.05
C VAL A 34 -2.77 -7.26 -4.59
N LEU A 35 -2.27 -6.42 -3.68
CA LEU A 35 -2.28 -6.73 -2.25
C LEU A 35 -3.71 -6.93 -1.73
N ALA A 36 -4.62 -6.02 -2.05
CA ALA A 36 -6.01 -6.12 -1.63
C ALA A 36 -6.68 -7.37 -2.22
N HIS A 37 -6.48 -7.65 -3.52
CA HIS A 37 -6.99 -8.83 -4.19
C HIS A 37 -6.48 -10.13 -3.54
N LEU A 38 -5.16 -10.25 -3.31
CA LEU A 38 -4.56 -11.44 -2.71
C LEU A 38 -5.12 -11.72 -1.31
N LEU A 39 -5.29 -10.69 -0.51
CA LEU A 39 -5.88 -10.83 0.82
C LEU A 39 -7.35 -11.27 0.74
N LEU A 40 -8.14 -10.70 -0.17
CA LEU A 40 -9.55 -11.08 -0.39
C LEU A 40 -9.69 -12.50 -0.90
N LYS A 41 -8.94 -12.88 -1.93
CA LYS A 41 -8.91 -14.23 -2.52
C LYS A 41 -8.67 -15.29 -1.45
N ASN A 42 -7.87 -14.93 -0.45
CA ASN A 42 -7.53 -15.83 0.66
C ASN A 42 -8.37 -15.59 1.92
N ASN A 43 -9.53 -14.93 1.81
CA ASN A 43 -10.53 -14.74 2.87
C ASN A 43 -9.99 -14.03 4.12
N PHE A 44 -9.09 -13.04 4.00
CA PHE A 44 -8.70 -12.17 5.10
C PHE A 44 -9.76 -11.10 5.38
N LYS A 45 -9.91 -10.71 6.65
CA LYS A 45 -10.83 -9.64 7.09
C LYS A 45 -10.19 -8.27 6.81
N ILE A 46 -10.48 -7.68 5.65
CA ILE A 46 -9.88 -6.41 5.25
C ILE A 46 -10.88 -5.26 5.17
N SER A 47 -10.36 -4.06 5.37
CA SER A 47 -10.98 -2.78 5.02
C SER A 47 -9.94 -1.92 4.29
N VAL A 48 -10.37 -0.93 3.53
CA VAL A 48 -9.51 -0.11 2.69
C VAL A 48 -9.38 1.30 3.24
N ALA A 49 -8.15 1.85 3.23
CA ALA A 49 -7.87 3.25 3.46
C ALA A 49 -7.25 3.87 2.20
N HIS A 50 -7.86 4.95 1.69
CA HIS A 50 -7.38 5.70 0.54
C HIS A 50 -7.20 7.18 0.88
N VAL A 51 -6.08 7.77 0.43
CA VAL A 51 -5.83 9.21 0.55
C VAL A 51 -5.79 9.83 -0.84
N ASN A 52 -6.72 10.72 -1.11
CA ASN A 52 -6.71 11.55 -2.30
C ASN A 52 -6.02 12.90 -1.98
N TYR A 53 -4.87 13.12 -2.59
CA TYR A 53 -4.07 14.34 -2.35
C TYR A 53 -4.53 15.54 -3.17
N SER A 54 -5.43 15.35 -4.15
CA SER A 54 -5.90 16.38 -5.10
C SER A 54 -4.76 17.13 -5.82
N LEU A 55 -3.56 16.54 -5.86
CA LEU A 55 -2.35 17.15 -6.45
C LEU A 55 -2.28 16.98 -7.96
N ARG A 56 -2.82 15.88 -8.48
CA ARG A 56 -2.74 15.48 -9.89
C ARG A 56 -4.10 15.62 -10.62
N GLY A 57 -4.97 16.50 -10.14
CA GLY A 57 -6.25 16.82 -10.81
C GLY A 57 -7.08 15.57 -11.15
N ASN A 58 -7.28 15.33 -12.45
CA ASN A 58 -8.13 14.24 -12.95
C ASN A 58 -7.63 12.83 -12.59
N GLU A 59 -6.31 12.62 -12.49
CA GLU A 59 -5.70 11.34 -12.12
C GLU A 59 -6.07 10.96 -10.67
N SER A 60 -5.95 11.92 -9.74
CA SER A 60 -6.36 11.70 -8.35
C SER A 60 -7.86 11.34 -8.22
N LEU A 61 -8.71 11.89 -9.10
CA LEU A 61 -10.13 11.56 -9.15
C LEU A 61 -10.38 10.17 -9.75
N LYS A 62 -9.63 9.79 -10.79
CA LYS A 62 -9.71 8.43 -11.37
C LYS A 62 -9.33 7.37 -10.35
N ASN A 63 -8.22 7.57 -9.63
CA ASN A 63 -7.76 6.66 -8.60
C ASN A 63 -8.79 6.52 -7.46
N GLU A 64 -9.35 7.63 -6.98
CA GLU A 64 -10.42 7.59 -5.98
C GLU A 64 -11.66 6.83 -6.49
N LYS A 65 -12.10 7.10 -7.73
CA LYS A 65 -13.24 6.41 -8.35
C LYS A 65 -12.99 4.92 -8.46
N PHE A 66 -11.80 4.52 -8.90
CA PHE A 66 -11.40 3.13 -8.97
C PHE A 66 -11.49 2.44 -7.61
N VAL A 67 -10.87 3.03 -6.56
CA VAL A 67 -10.89 2.47 -5.21
C VAL A 67 -12.31 2.37 -4.65
N ARG A 68 -13.16 3.36 -4.90
CA ARG A 68 -14.58 3.30 -4.51
C ARG A 68 -15.32 2.14 -5.17
N ASN A 69 -15.13 1.97 -6.47
CA ASN A 69 -15.74 0.87 -7.22
C ASN A 69 -15.24 -0.49 -6.73
N PHE A 70 -13.93 -0.64 -6.54
CA PHE A 70 -13.32 -1.84 -6.00
C PHE A 70 -13.92 -2.20 -4.62
N CYS A 71 -14.03 -1.23 -3.72
CA CYS A 71 -14.61 -1.47 -2.40
C CYS A 71 -16.10 -1.82 -2.49
N LYS A 72 -16.86 -1.17 -3.37
CA LYS A 72 -18.30 -1.45 -3.57
C LYS A 72 -18.52 -2.87 -4.10
N SER A 73 -17.78 -3.28 -5.13
CA SER A 73 -17.90 -4.61 -5.76
C SER A 73 -17.54 -5.73 -4.77
N ASN A 74 -16.56 -5.48 -3.89
CA ASN A 74 -16.10 -6.46 -2.90
C ASN A 74 -16.75 -6.29 -1.51
N LYS A 75 -17.76 -5.42 -1.37
CA LYS A 75 -18.47 -5.13 -0.09
C LYS A 75 -17.53 -4.75 1.05
N LEU A 76 -16.47 -3.99 0.75
CA LEU A 76 -15.46 -3.57 1.71
C LEU A 76 -15.78 -2.20 2.31
N LYS A 77 -15.43 -2.04 3.59
CA LYS A 77 -15.46 -0.73 4.23
C LYS A 77 -14.32 0.13 3.68
N LEU A 78 -14.66 1.32 3.18
CA LEU A 78 -13.71 2.31 2.68
C LEU A 78 -13.59 3.48 3.66
N HIS A 79 -12.36 3.78 4.07
CA HIS A 79 -12.00 5.02 4.73
C HIS A 79 -11.32 5.93 3.69
N LEU A 80 -11.83 7.13 3.51
CA LEU A 80 -11.32 8.09 2.53
C LEU A 80 -10.90 9.38 3.22
N LYS A 81 -9.70 9.87 2.89
CA LYS A 81 -9.23 11.20 3.23
C LYS A 81 -8.95 11.98 1.97
N LYS A 82 -9.52 13.19 1.88
CA LYS A 82 -9.17 14.18 0.85
C LYS A 82 -8.28 15.25 1.49
N ILE A 83 -7.18 15.55 0.85
CA ILE A 83 -6.29 16.65 1.24
C ILE A 83 -6.56 17.81 0.29
N ARG A 84 -6.85 19.00 0.83
CA ARG A 84 -7.15 20.19 0.03
C ARG A 84 -5.85 20.86 -0.42
N LYS A 85 -5.89 21.53 -1.59
CA LYS A 85 -4.82 22.45 -2.01
C LYS A 85 -4.63 23.51 -0.92
N GLY A 86 -3.40 23.68 -0.42
CA GLY A 86 -3.07 24.60 0.67
C GLY A 86 -2.77 23.94 2.02
N GLU A 87 -3.13 22.68 2.22
CA GLU A 87 -2.71 21.92 3.41
C GLU A 87 -1.26 21.44 3.34
N ILE A 88 -0.59 21.64 2.18
CA ILE A 88 0.79 21.19 1.91
C ILE A 88 1.60 22.42 1.48
N ASN A 89 2.48 22.91 2.34
CA ASN A 89 3.20 24.17 2.14
C ASN A 89 4.67 24.03 1.72
N LYS A 90 5.37 22.95 2.07
CA LYS A 90 6.78 22.71 1.75
C LYS A 90 7.03 21.22 1.59
N SER A 91 8.05 20.81 0.80
CA SER A 91 8.47 19.41 0.65
C SER A 91 7.30 18.42 0.47
N ILE A 92 6.53 18.60 -0.59
CA ILE A 92 5.28 17.87 -0.89
C ILE A 92 5.33 16.38 -0.50
N GLN A 93 6.41 15.69 -0.84
CA GLN A 93 6.56 14.25 -0.59
C GLN A 93 6.66 13.90 0.91
N ILE A 94 7.41 14.67 1.69
CA ILE A 94 7.63 14.39 3.12
C ILE A 94 6.36 14.68 3.92
N GLU A 95 5.72 15.82 3.65
CA GLU A 95 4.50 16.22 4.35
C GLU A 95 3.33 15.30 4.01
N THR A 96 3.14 14.96 2.74
CA THR A 96 2.10 14.03 2.30
C THR A 96 2.29 12.64 2.91
N ARG A 97 3.54 12.16 3.00
CA ARG A 97 3.85 10.90 3.67
C ARG A 97 3.47 10.95 5.15
N LYS A 98 3.85 12.01 5.87
CA LYS A 98 3.53 12.19 7.29
C LYS A 98 2.01 12.23 7.51
N ILE A 99 1.30 13.11 6.79
CA ILE A 99 -0.16 13.26 6.89
C ILE A 99 -0.87 11.92 6.63
N ARG A 100 -0.41 11.16 5.64
CA ARG A 100 -0.94 9.84 5.29
C ARG A 100 -0.80 8.85 6.43
N TYR A 101 0.40 8.68 6.97
CA TYR A 101 0.64 7.69 8.02
C TYR A 101 0.00 8.08 9.34
N ASP A 102 -0.05 9.37 9.68
CA ASP A 102 -0.74 9.85 10.88
C ASP A 102 -2.26 9.61 10.78
N TRP A 103 -2.83 9.79 9.59
CA TRP A 103 -4.23 9.48 9.37
C TRP A 103 -4.51 7.98 9.39
N PHE A 104 -3.69 7.15 8.79
CA PHE A 104 -3.84 5.69 8.87
C PHE A 104 -3.82 5.19 10.31
N LYS A 105 -2.94 5.72 11.14
CA LYS A 105 -2.90 5.40 12.59
C LYS A 105 -4.18 5.82 13.31
N LYS A 106 -4.72 7.01 12.98
CA LYS A 106 -6.01 7.46 13.54
C LYS A 106 -7.14 6.50 13.16
N VAL A 107 -7.23 6.09 11.90
CA VAL A 107 -8.23 5.13 11.42
C VAL A 107 -8.05 3.77 12.11
N LEU A 108 -6.81 3.28 12.23
CA LEU A 108 -6.50 2.02 12.91
C LEU A 108 -7.07 2.02 14.34
N ILE A 109 -6.79 3.06 15.12
CA ILE A 109 -7.24 3.18 16.52
C ILE A 109 -8.76 3.35 16.59
N GLN A 110 -9.32 4.28 15.81
CA GLN A 110 -10.74 4.63 15.85
C GLN A 110 -11.66 3.46 15.49
N PHE A 111 -11.23 2.58 14.60
CA PHE A 111 -12.04 1.45 14.12
C PHE A 111 -11.54 0.09 14.59
N ASN A 112 -10.62 0.05 15.55
CA ASN A 112 -10.07 -1.17 16.14
C ASN A 112 -9.55 -2.16 15.08
N TYR A 113 -8.70 -1.65 14.15
CA TYR A 113 -7.91 -2.51 13.28
C TYR A 113 -6.64 -2.95 13.99
N ASP A 114 -6.23 -4.20 13.76
CA ASP A 114 -5.04 -4.78 14.37
C ASP A 114 -3.77 -4.36 13.64
N LEU A 115 -3.89 -4.14 12.32
CA LEU A 115 -2.73 -3.97 11.44
C LEU A 115 -3.06 -3.08 10.25
N ILE A 116 -2.07 -2.30 9.82
CA ILE A 116 -2.04 -1.57 8.55
C ILE A 116 -1.14 -2.34 7.59
N THR A 117 -1.58 -2.58 6.35
CA THR A 117 -0.71 -3.16 5.31
C THR A 117 -0.49 -2.18 4.17
N THR A 118 0.73 -2.19 3.64
CA THR A 118 1.11 -1.40 2.46
C THR A 118 1.85 -2.28 1.48
N ALA A 119 1.73 -1.99 0.19
CA ALA A 119 2.27 -2.80 -0.89
C ALA A 119 3.68 -2.38 -1.33
N HIS A 120 4.54 -1.96 -0.39
CA HIS A 120 5.94 -1.71 -0.70
C HIS A 120 6.62 -3.03 -1.08
N HIS A 121 7.44 -2.98 -2.13
CA HIS A 121 8.14 -4.14 -2.69
C HIS A 121 9.66 -3.93 -2.71
N LEU A 122 10.40 -4.89 -3.28
CA LEU A 122 11.87 -4.89 -3.24
C LEU A 122 12.48 -3.63 -3.89
N ASP A 123 11.90 -3.16 -4.99
CA ASP A 123 12.42 -2.01 -5.73
C ASP A 123 12.28 -0.70 -4.93
N ASP A 124 11.26 -0.58 -4.07
CA ASP A 124 11.15 0.55 -3.13
C ASP A 124 12.33 0.60 -2.14
N ASN A 125 12.86 -0.56 -1.74
CA ASN A 125 14.06 -0.64 -0.91
C ASN A 125 15.29 -0.16 -1.68
N VAL A 126 15.44 -0.59 -2.94
CA VAL A 126 16.55 -0.16 -3.80
C VAL A 126 16.50 1.36 -4.03
N GLU A 127 15.32 1.89 -4.36
CA GLU A 127 15.11 3.32 -4.52
C GLU A 127 15.46 4.09 -3.23
N ASN A 128 15.01 3.61 -2.07
CA ASN A 128 15.28 4.24 -0.78
C ASN A 128 16.79 4.26 -0.45
N ILE A 129 17.52 3.19 -0.77
CA ILE A 129 18.97 3.13 -0.62
C ILE A 129 19.65 4.15 -1.53
N LEU A 130 19.30 4.18 -2.82
CA LEU A 130 19.87 5.10 -3.78
C LEU A 130 19.64 6.56 -3.37
N ILE A 131 18.42 6.92 -2.99
CA ILE A 131 18.09 8.26 -2.48
C ILE A 131 18.92 8.58 -1.23
N GLY A 132 19.10 7.63 -0.31
CA GLY A 132 19.94 7.78 0.88
C GLY A 132 21.39 8.08 0.54
N MET A 133 21.95 7.35 -0.42
CA MET A 133 23.34 7.55 -0.90
C MET A 133 23.56 8.94 -1.51
N PHE A 134 22.60 9.42 -2.33
CA PHE A 134 22.70 10.75 -2.97
C PHE A 134 22.51 11.91 -1.99
N ARG A 135 21.68 11.74 -0.95
CA ARG A 135 21.40 12.81 0.02
C ARG A 135 22.49 13.00 1.07
N ASN A 136 23.20 11.96 1.43
CA ASN A 136 24.21 12.02 2.49
C ASN A 136 25.29 10.94 2.34
N PRO A 137 26.29 11.13 1.43
CA PRO A 137 27.31 10.12 1.13
C PRO A 137 28.18 9.72 2.33
N SER A 138 28.29 10.59 3.34
CA SER A 138 29.14 10.39 4.52
C SER A 138 28.44 9.68 5.70
N ARG A 139 27.14 9.39 5.61
CA ARG A 139 26.44 8.65 6.66
C ARG A 139 26.16 7.22 6.20
N ASN A 140 26.77 6.26 6.88
CA ASN A 140 26.51 4.82 6.76
C ASN A 140 25.09 4.39 7.17
N ASN A 141 24.11 5.27 7.12
CA ASN A 141 22.73 5.01 7.49
C ASN A 141 21.87 4.65 6.25
N LEU A 142 22.28 3.62 5.54
CA LEU A 142 21.44 2.97 4.54
C LEU A 142 20.36 2.18 5.29
N THR A 143 19.29 2.83 5.68
CA THR A 143 18.17 2.18 6.39
C THR A 143 17.25 1.54 5.38
N LEU A 144 17.22 0.22 5.38
CA LEU A 144 16.20 -0.55 4.68
C LEU A 144 14.82 -0.27 5.28
N ILE A 145 13.81 -0.29 4.44
CA ILE A 145 12.42 -0.26 4.90
C ILE A 145 12.18 -1.58 5.66
N PRO A 146 11.78 -1.55 6.94
CA PRO A 146 11.51 -2.81 7.66
C PRO A 146 10.21 -3.45 7.16
N GLU A 147 10.18 -4.80 7.07
CA GLU A 147 8.98 -5.55 6.72
C GLU A 147 7.84 -5.27 7.69
N GLN A 148 8.15 -5.19 8.98
CA GLN A 148 7.21 -4.79 10.02
C GLN A 148 7.77 -3.64 10.86
N ASN A 149 6.94 -2.63 11.09
CA ASN A 149 7.23 -1.53 11.99
C ASN A 149 5.98 -1.18 12.79
N LYS A 150 5.96 -1.52 14.09
CA LYS A 150 4.79 -1.39 14.95
C LYS A 150 3.58 -2.09 14.30
N ASN A 151 2.56 -1.32 13.97
CA ASN A 151 1.31 -1.82 13.37
C ASN A 151 1.29 -1.74 11.85
N ILE A 152 2.43 -1.51 11.19
CA ILE A 152 2.54 -1.44 9.72
C ILE A 152 3.31 -2.66 9.25
N PHE A 153 2.72 -3.41 8.34
CA PHE A 153 3.30 -4.60 7.74
C PHE A 153 3.36 -4.49 6.21
N ARG A 154 4.40 -5.02 5.60
CA ARG A 154 4.70 -4.91 4.16
C ARG A 154 4.96 -6.29 3.58
N PRO A 155 3.92 -7.04 3.24
CA PRO A 155 4.07 -8.43 2.82
C PRO A 155 4.85 -8.60 1.51
N PHE A 156 4.88 -7.56 0.66
CA PHE A 156 5.59 -7.58 -0.63
C PHE A 156 7.04 -7.12 -0.57
N LEU A 157 7.55 -6.71 0.61
CA LEU A 157 8.83 -6.00 0.71
C LEU A 157 10.04 -6.77 0.11
N ASN A 158 9.98 -8.08 0.10
CA ASN A 158 11.02 -8.95 -0.46
C ASN A 158 10.62 -9.56 -1.82
N GLU A 159 9.50 -9.12 -2.39
CA GLU A 159 9.00 -9.59 -3.69
C GLU A 159 9.40 -8.62 -4.79
N LYS A 160 9.69 -9.14 -5.98
CA LYS A 160 10.05 -8.35 -7.16
C LYS A 160 8.79 -7.73 -7.78
N LYS A 161 8.94 -6.56 -8.38
CA LYS A 161 7.88 -5.88 -9.13
C LYS A 161 7.32 -6.77 -10.25
N ASP A 162 8.18 -7.48 -10.97
CA ASP A 162 7.79 -8.36 -12.08
C ASP A 162 6.89 -9.51 -11.62
N ASP A 163 7.08 -10.03 -10.40
CA ASP A 163 6.24 -11.08 -9.85
C ASP A 163 4.83 -10.54 -9.51
N ILE A 164 4.76 -9.30 -9.01
CA ILE A 164 3.49 -8.61 -8.75
C ILE A 164 2.73 -8.36 -10.06
N ILE A 165 3.43 -7.90 -11.12
CA ILE A 165 2.86 -7.70 -12.46
C ILE A 165 2.34 -9.02 -13.01
N SER A 166 3.16 -10.08 -12.95
CA SER A 166 2.80 -11.42 -13.43
C SER A 166 1.57 -11.96 -12.73
N TYR A 167 1.46 -11.74 -11.42
CA TYR A 167 0.29 -12.13 -10.64
C TYR A 167 -0.95 -11.33 -11.06
N ALA A 168 -0.83 -10.03 -11.30
CA ALA A 168 -1.93 -9.19 -11.74
C ALA A 168 -2.49 -9.64 -13.10
N ILE A 169 -1.60 -9.91 -14.06
CA ILE A 169 -1.99 -10.38 -15.40
C ILE A 169 -2.69 -11.73 -15.31
N GLY A 170 -2.13 -12.69 -14.58
CA GLY A 170 -2.70 -14.03 -14.50
C GLY A 170 -3.99 -14.15 -13.69
N ASN A 171 -4.33 -13.13 -12.91
CA ASN A 171 -5.61 -13.06 -12.20
C ASN A 171 -6.54 -11.97 -12.78
N GLU A 172 -6.21 -11.41 -13.95
CA GLU A 172 -7.01 -10.37 -14.67
C GLU A 172 -7.38 -9.19 -13.77
N ILE A 173 -6.40 -8.73 -12.93
CA ILE A 173 -6.66 -7.69 -11.95
C ILE A 173 -6.66 -6.33 -12.66
N GLU A 174 -7.80 -5.66 -12.65
CA GLU A 174 -7.89 -4.25 -13.07
C GLU A 174 -7.26 -3.34 -12.01
N PHE A 175 -6.57 -2.29 -12.45
CA PHE A 175 -6.01 -1.23 -11.60
C PHE A 175 -6.04 0.10 -12.35
N SER A 176 -5.94 1.21 -11.61
CA SER A 176 -5.81 2.52 -12.21
C SER A 176 -4.39 2.69 -12.76
N VAL A 177 -4.30 3.06 -14.04
CA VAL A 177 -3.02 3.38 -14.69
C VAL A 177 -2.75 4.87 -14.48
N ASP A 178 -1.56 5.19 -13.97
CA ASP A 178 -1.05 6.55 -13.81
C ASP A 178 -0.61 7.14 -15.15
#